data_50b43ebd66708e28c0b0f9f7221d34e7
#
_entry.id   50b43ebd66708e28c0b0f9f7221d34e7
#
_cell.length_a   1.000
_cell.length_b   1.000
_cell.length_c   1.000
_cell.angle_alpha   90.00
_cell.angle_beta   90.00
_cell.angle_gamma   90.00
#
_symmetry.space_group_name_H-M   'P 1'
#
loop_
_entity.id
_entity.type
_entity.pdbx_description
1 polymer ?
#
loop_
_entity_poly.entity_id
_entity_poly.type
_entity_poly.pdbx_seq_one_letter_code
_entity_poly.pdbx_strand_id
1 'polypeptide(L)'
;MTKNEQIKQTLKETRERRKTQTIKVFELKVNCHHTSKEDFKKFNEIFKQAKWIINDCIASNDIFHYEYKNHRKVVNFDKDKNKVEREITIQTGIHQNIISHVQQDIVNLSKSKFHGNKVGKLKFKSECNRIPLKTGMLKIKSSKMVSIPMFPKLTVYGLEQFINIPNYEIANADVIRKASGIYLKVSVYVPKKENEIKNKSVGLDFGIKTSIVTSDGDFFNCNKQESEYLKFLQKQLHRKQQGSKRYWKLRNQIQKEYEHISNQKKDIANKIVAKLSKENDIIYFQDEQISEWKKKKHSKKNGKKCGFSFGRQVQSSCLGRVKTKLELLEKQDKAFKISKWCPTTKFCPKCGCLNTLTLKDRTYICDCGYTEDRDVHASKNVKLFGSTKRTECLEQASAEASVTTQSIVSQLVMQIEPLKRKQEATTL
;
A
#
# COMPACT_ATOMS: atom_id res chain seq x y z
N MET A 1 35.86 -20.74 -13.51
CA MET A 1 34.44 -20.31 -13.60
C MET A 1 34.29 -19.23 -14.63
N THR A 2 33.39 -19.41 -15.56
CA THR A 2 33.06 -18.37 -16.54
C THR A 2 32.32 -17.20 -15.85
N LYS A 3 32.32 -16.02 -16.48
CA LYS A 3 31.60 -14.85 -15.95
C LYS A 3 30.10 -15.14 -15.70
N ASN A 4 29.49 -15.98 -16.54
CA ASN A 4 28.10 -16.39 -16.41
C ASN A 4 27.88 -17.32 -15.20
N GLU A 5 28.81 -18.21 -14.91
CA GLU A 5 28.76 -19.08 -13.74
C GLU A 5 28.91 -18.28 -12.44
N GLN A 6 29.80 -17.29 -12.41
CA GLN A 6 29.94 -16.37 -11.28
C GLN A 6 28.66 -15.59 -11.02
N ILE A 7 27.99 -15.08 -12.07
CA ILE A 7 26.69 -14.38 -11.95
C ILE A 7 25.62 -15.33 -11.39
N LYS A 8 25.52 -16.56 -11.91
CA LYS A 8 24.56 -17.56 -11.43
C LYS A 8 24.79 -17.89 -9.95
N GLN A 9 26.04 -18.09 -9.56
CA GLN A 9 26.44 -18.37 -8.18
C GLN A 9 26.04 -17.21 -7.25
N THR A 10 26.42 -15.97 -7.60
CA THR A 10 26.07 -14.78 -6.82
C THR A 10 24.55 -14.59 -6.67
N LEU A 11 23.79 -14.89 -7.74
CA LEU A 11 22.32 -14.84 -7.67
C LEU A 11 21.73 -15.90 -6.73
N LYS A 12 22.30 -17.12 -6.74
CA LYS A 12 21.89 -18.21 -5.84
C LYS A 12 22.17 -17.84 -4.38
N GLU A 13 23.37 -17.39 -4.06
CA GLU A 13 23.76 -16.93 -2.72
C GLU A 13 22.88 -15.78 -2.23
N THR A 14 22.58 -14.82 -3.12
CA THR A 14 21.69 -13.70 -2.80
C THR A 14 20.28 -14.21 -2.48
N ARG A 15 19.73 -15.16 -3.25
CA ARG A 15 18.41 -15.74 -3.00
C ARG A 15 18.36 -16.44 -1.63
N GLU A 16 19.37 -17.25 -1.29
CA GLU A 16 19.45 -17.92 0.02
C GLU A 16 19.51 -16.90 1.16
N ARG A 17 20.38 -15.88 1.04
CA ARG A 17 20.48 -14.82 2.04
C ARG A 17 19.14 -14.06 2.22
N ARG A 18 18.38 -13.83 1.15
CA ARG A 18 17.05 -13.14 1.23
C ARG A 18 15.99 -13.97 1.96
N LYS A 19 16.12 -15.29 2.06
CA LYS A 19 15.22 -16.13 2.86
C LYS A 19 15.29 -15.79 4.36
N THR A 20 16.46 -15.41 4.86
CA THR A 20 16.69 -15.04 6.27
C THR A 20 16.48 -13.56 6.55
N GLN A 21 16.10 -12.77 5.56
CA GLN A 21 15.95 -11.33 5.68
C GLN A 21 14.50 -10.89 5.41
N THR A 22 14.14 -9.73 5.96
CA THR A 22 12.90 -9.01 5.66
C THR A 22 13.20 -7.58 5.22
N ILE A 23 12.32 -6.98 4.41
CA ILE A 23 12.48 -5.58 3.98
C ILE A 23 11.73 -4.68 4.96
N LYS A 24 12.46 -3.68 5.48
CA LYS A 24 11.88 -2.56 6.21
C LYS A 24 12.10 -1.26 5.44
N VAL A 25 11.12 -0.38 5.51
CA VAL A 25 11.14 0.91 4.81
C VAL A 25 11.17 2.02 5.86
N PHE A 26 12.22 2.83 5.81
CA PHE A 26 12.43 3.97 6.68
C PHE A 26 12.20 5.26 5.89
N GLU A 27 11.50 6.20 6.46
CA GLU A 27 11.28 7.52 5.89
C GLU A 27 11.94 8.56 6.80
N LEU A 28 13.04 9.12 6.34
CA LEU A 28 13.95 9.96 7.08
C LEU A 28 13.81 11.41 6.61
N LYS A 29 13.64 12.34 7.52
CA LYS A 29 13.55 13.77 7.17
C LYS A 29 14.94 14.34 6.92
N VAL A 30 15.11 15.03 5.79
CA VAL A 30 16.32 15.79 5.49
C VAL A 30 16.30 17.09 6.30
N ASN A 31 17.40 17.38 6.99
CA ASN A 31 17.58 18.66 7.66
C ASN A 31 17.96 19.74 6.64
N CYS A 32 17.02 20.61 6.34
CA CYS A 32 17.25 21.72 5.41
C CYS A 32 17.76 23.01 6.08
N HIS A 33 17.96 23.03 7.40
CA HIS A 33 18.40 24.25 8.10
C HIS A 33 19.83 24.66 7.75
N HIS A 34 20.68 23.70 7.39
CA HIS A 34 22.06 23.92 6.95
C HIS A 34 22.21 23.90 5.42
N THR A 35 21.11 23.87 4.70
CA THR A 35 21.12 23.83 3.23
C THR A 35 21.21 25.27 2.72
N SER A 36 22.22 25.59 1.93
CA SER A 36 22.37 26.91 1.33
C SER A 36 21.22 27.22 0.36
N LYS A 37 20.99 28.51 0.06
CA LYS A 37 20.01 28.89 -0.97
C LYS A 37 20.35 28.30 -2.34
N GLU A 38 21.64 28.12 -2.64
CA GLU A 38 22.14 27.52 -3.88
C GLU A 38 21.84 26.01 -3.92
N ASP A 39 22.07 25.30 -2.81
CA ASP A 39 21.74 23.88 -2.72
C ASP A 39 20.24 23.64 -2.87
N PHE A 40 19.41 24.52 -2.33
CA PHE A 40 17.97 24.45 -2.51
C PHE A 40 17.55 24.70 -3.96
N LYS A 41 18.23 25.60 -4.69
CA LYS A 41 18.05 25.78 -6.13
C LYS A 41 18.44 24.50 -6.90
N LYS A 42 19.57 23.84 -6.55
CA LYS A 42 19.99 22.56 -7.15
C LYS A 42 18.94 21.48 -6.93
N PHE A 43 18.40 21.33 -5.71
CA PHE A 43 17.29 20.40 -5.46
C PHE A 43 16.11 20.64 -6.38
N ASN A 44 15.64 21.89 -6.46
CA ASN A 44 14.50 22.22 -7.29
C ASN A 44 14.76 21.93 -8.78
N GLU A 45 15.97 22.18 -9.27
CA GLU A 45 16.34 21.93 -10.66
C GLU A 45 16.34 20.43 -10.96
N ILE A 46 16.87 19.58 -10.06
CA ILE A 46 16.83 18.13 -10.22
C ILE A 46 15.38 17.62 -10.32
N PHE A 47 14.48 18.06 -9.43
CA PHE A 47 13.07 17.68 -9.50
C PHE A 47 12.37 18.18 -10.76
N LYS A 48 12.74 19.35 -11.24
CA LYS A 48 12.21 19.95 -12.47
C LYS A 48 12.65 19.17 -13.71
N GLN A 49 13.94 18.83 -13.80
CA GLN A 49 14.47 18.00 -14.86
C GLN A 49 13.87 16.58 -14.83
N ALA A 50 13.73 15.97 -13.66
CA ALA A 50 13.04 14.70 -13.50
C ALA A 50 11.62 14.72 -14.09
N LYS A 51 10.86 15.81 -13.87
CA LYS A 51 9.55 16.00 -14.49
C LYS A 51 9.64 16.05 -16.02
N TRP A 52 10.62 16.75 -16.57
CA TRP A 52 10.80 16.85 -18.02
C TRP A 52 11.08 15.48 -18.64
N ILE A 53 11.99 14.71 -18.04
CA ILE A 53 12.31 13.35 -18.46
C ILE A 53 11.06 12.45 -18.45
N ILE A 54 10.27 12.49 -17.37
CA ILE A 54 9.04 11.70 -17.25
C ILE A 54 8.07 12.06 -18.39
N ASN A 55 7.86 13.33 -18.63
CA ASN A 55 6.89 13.79 -19.62
C ASN A 55 7.36 13.51 -21.05
N ASP A 56 8.64 13.66 -21.33
CA ASP A 56 9.23 13.31 -22.61
C ASP A 56 9.12 11.80 -22.90
N CYS A 57 9.45 10.98 -21.89
CA CYS A 57 9.29 9.54 -21.96
C CYS A 57 7.82 9.11 -22.20
N ILE A 58 6.85 9.79 -21.56
CA ILE A 58 5.41 9.52 -21.79
C ILE A 58 4.96 9.98 -23.19
N ALA A 59 5.56 11.05 -23.73
CA ALA A 59 5.27 11.55 -25.06
C ALA A 59 5.90 10.72 -26.18
N SER A 60 6.89 9.89 -25.87
CA SER A 60 7.54 9.01 -26.81
C SER A 60 6.58 7.95 -27.36
N ASN A 61 6.63 7.68 -28.66
CA ASN A 61 5.84 6.65 -29.32
C ASN A 61 6.24 5.24 -28.86
N ASP A 62 7.51 5.05 -28.49
CA ASP A 62 8.04 3.80 -27.98
C ASP A 62 8.74 4.00 -26.63
N ILE A 63 7.96 3.86 -25.56
CA ILE A 63 8.43 4.07 -24.20
C ILE A 63 9.43 2.99 -23.76
N PHE A 64 9.32 1.76 -24.29
CA PHE A 64 10.20 0.66 -23.89
C PHE A 64 11.59 0.76 -24.54
N HIS A 65 11.70 1.32 -25.73
CA HIS A 65 12.95 1.58 -26.43
C HIS A 65 13.47 3.02 -26.21
N TYR A 66 12.87 3.75 -25.27
CA TYR A 66 13.35 5.09 -24.92
C TYR A 66 14.75 5.00 -24.29
N GLU A 67 15.77 5.43 -25.06
CA GLU A 67 17.17 5.36 -24.68
C GLU A 67 17.64 6.63 -23.99
N TYR A 68 18.00 6.53 -22.71
CA TYR A 68 18.49 7.65 -21.92
C TYR A 68 19.82 8.26 -22.42
N LYS A 69 20.64 7.47 -23.15
CA LYS A 69 21.94 7.93 -23.66
C LYS A 69 21.80 9.02 -24.72
N ASN A 70 20.76 8.93 -25.53
CA ASN A 70 20.51 9.81 -26.65
C ASN A 70 19.62 11.02 -26.29
N HIS A 71 19.00 11.01 -25.11
CA HIS A 71 18.08 12.06 -24.66
C HIS A 71 18.72 13.02 -23.65
N ARG A 72 19.84 13.68 -24.06
CA ARG A 72 20.41 14.79 -23.28
C ARG A 72 19.59 16.06 -23.36
N LYS A 73 18.81 16.20 -24.43
CA LYS A 73 17.80 17.21 -24.60
C LYS A 73 16.44 16.54 -24.67
N VAL A 74 15.48 17.08 -23.97
CA VAL A 74 14.09 16.59 -23.98
C VAL A 74 13.18 17.68 -24.52
N VAL A 75 12.17 17.28 -25.28
CA VAL A 75 11.17 18.19 -25.83
C VAL A 75 10.02 18.31 -24.82
N ASN A 76 9.73 19.52 -24.42
CA ASN A 76 8.60 19.84 -23.55
C ASN A 76 7.75 20.94 -24.20
N PHE A 77 6.57 21.15 -23.62
CA PHE A 77 5.69 22.22 -24.05
C PHE A 77 5.69 23.34 -23.02
N ASP A 78 5.74 24.60 -23.45
CA ASP A 78 5.56 25.77 -22.61
C ASP A 78 4.07 25.99 -22.28
N LYS A 79 3.76 27.14 -21.66
CA LYS A 79 2.36 27.49 -21.32
C LYS A 79 1.50 27.72 -22.56
N ASP A 80 2.11 28.15 -23.63
CA ASP A 80 1.48 28.51 -24.90
C ASP A 80 1.47 27.31 -25.87
N LYS A 81 1.83 26.11 -25.38
CA LYS A 81 1.91 24.82 -26.11
C LYS A 81 2.97 24.76 -27.20
N ASN A 82 3.92 25.67 -27.21
CA ASN A 82 5.07 25.62 -28.14
C ASN A 82 6.06 24.55 -27.67
N LYS A 83 6.68 23.87 -28.64
CA LYS A 83 7.75 22.91 -28.35
C LYS A 83 9.00 23.65 -27.89
N VAL A 84 9.54 23.29 -26.75
CA VAL A 84 10.76 23.86 -26.17
C VAL A 84 11.71 22.74 -25.83
N GLU A 85 12.93 22.80 -26.38
CA GLU A 85 14.00 21.91 -25.96
C GLU A 85 14.54 22.30 -24.60
N ARG A 86 14.81 21.29 -23.75
CA ARG A 86 15.37 21.46 -22.41
C ARG A 86 16.58 20.54 -22.26
N GLU A 87 17.70 21.11 -21.87
CA GLU A 87 18.90 20.36 -21.59
C GLU A 87 18.80 19.63 -20.26
N ILE A 88 19.27 18.38 -20.23
CA ILE A 88 19.29 17.51 -19.06
C ILE A 88 20.73 17.39 -18.57
N THR A 89 20.97 17.90 -17.37
CA THR A 89 22.25 17.82 -16.65
C THR A 89 22.28 16.71 -15.60
N ILE A 90 21.13 16.04 -15.35
CA ILE A 90 21.03 14.92 -14.41
C ILE A 90 21.98 13.80 -14.84
N GLN A 91 22.69 13.23 -13.84
CA GLN A 91 23.57 12.10 -14.05
C GLN A 91 22.85 10.92 -14.71
N THR A 92 23.51 10.27 -15.66
CA THR A 92 22.96 9.19 -16.47
C THR A 92 22.27 8.08 -15.65
N GLY A 93 22.85 7.69 -14.50
CA GLY A 93 22.25 6.65 -13.65
C GLY A 93 20.92 7.06 -13.02
N ILE A 94 20.73 8.32 -12.61
CA ILE A 94 19.46 8.83 -12.08
C ILE A 94 18.46 8.99 -13.23
N HIS A 95 18.88 9.50 -14.38
CA HIS A 95 18.10 9.61 -15.58
C HIS A 95 17.50 8.25 -15.97
N GLN A 96 18.37 7.22 -16.11
CA GLN A 96 17.95 5.85 -16.41
C GLN A 96 16.94 5.29 -15.38
N ASN A 97 17.11 5.59 -14.10
CA ASN A 97 16.16 5.14 -13.09
C ASN A 97 14.78 5.78 -13.24
N ILE A 98 14.73 7.07 -13.56
CA ILE A 98 13.47 7.77 -13.80
C ILE A 98 12.73 7.11 -14.96
N ILE A 99 13.42 6.85 -16.08
CA ILE A 99 12.84 6.16 -17.24
C ILE A 99 12.36 4.76 -16.88
N SER A 100 13.19 3.96 -16.20
CA SER A 100 12.82 2.61 -15.77
C SER A 100 11.56 2.58 -14.88
N HIS A 101 11.35 3.60 -14.05
CA HIS A 101 10.13 3.73 -13.27
C HIS A 101 8.89 4.05 -14.13
N VAL A 102 9.03 4.89 -15.18
CA VAL A 102 7.93 5.14 -16.13
C VAL A 102 7.56 3.87 -16.88
N GLN A 103 8.56 3.13 -17.36
CA GLN A 103 8.36 1.84 -18.03
C GLN A 103 7.67 0.83 -17.11
N GLN A 104 8.08 0.76 -15.84
CA GLN A 104 7.46 -0.12 -14.83
C GLN A 104 6.00 0.28 -14.53
N ASP A 105 5.67 1.57 -14.54
CA ASP A 105 4.29 2.04 -14.38
C ASP A 105 3.40 1.51 -15.51
N ILE A 106 3.90 1.46 -16.75
CA ILE A 106 3.18 0.88 -17.91
C ILE A 106 2.98 -0.62 -17.74
N VAL A 107 4.03 -1.35 -17.36
CA VAL A 107 3.93 -2.80 -17.08
C VAL A 107 2.87 -3.07 -16.00
N ASN A 108 2.82 -2.25 -14.94
CA ASN A 108 1.83 -2.38 -13.88
C ASN A 108 0.41 -2.08 -14.37
N LEU A 109 0.23 -1.09 -15.25
CA LEU A 109 -1.06 -0.79 -15.87
C LEU A 109 -1.52 -1.96 -16.76
N SER A 110 -0.61 -2.53 -17.58
CA SER A 110 -0.90 -3.67 -18.44
C SER A 110 -1.30 -4.90 -17.63
N LYS A 111 -0.59 -5.21 -16.54
CA LYS A 111 -0.94 -6.30 -15.62
C LYS A 111 -2.32 -6.06 -15.00
N SER A 112 -2.59 -4.84 -14.55
CA SER A 112 -3.89 -4.49 -13.97
C SER A 112 -5.02 -4.65 -14.96
N LYS A 113 -4.82 -4.28 -16.24
CA LYS A 113 -5.78 -4.50 -17.32
C LYS A 113 -6.00 -5.99 -17.60
N PHE A 114 -4.92 -6.77 -17.62
CA PHE A 114 -4.99 -8.23 -17.79
C PHE A 114 -5.85 -8.91 -16.70
N HIS A 115 -5.79 -8.40 -15.46
CA HIS A 115 -6.66 -8.84 -14.37
C HIS A 115 -8.08 -8.25 -14.40
N GLY A 116 -8.55 -7.74 -15.54
CA GLY A 116 -9.90 -7.23 -15.73
C GLY A 116 -10.20 -5.86 -15.12
N ASN A 117 -9.19 -5.17 -14.57
CA ASN A 117 -9.41 -3.85 -13.99
C ASN A 117 -9.50 -2.77 -15.09
N LYS A 118 -10.41 -1.81 -14.90
CA LYS A 118 -10.43 -0.59 -15.73
C LYS A 118 -9.21 0.26 -15.40
N VAL A 119 -8.31 0.42 -16.36
CA VAL A 119 -7.09 1.22 -16.21
C VAL A 119 -7.15 2.47 -17.10
N GLY A 120 -6.62 3.58 -16.60
CA GLY A 120 -6.45 4.80 -17.38
C GLY A 120 -5.14 4.78 -18.16
N LYS A 121 -4.93 5.81 -18.99
CA LYS A 121 -3.65 6.09 -19.65
C LYS A 121 -2.70 6.82 -18.68
N LEU A 122 -1.40 6.70 -18.89
CA LEU A 122 -0.41 7.55 -18.22
C LEU A 122 -0.69 9.01 -18.60
N LYS A 123 -0.62 9.87 -17.58
CA LYS A 123 -0.83 11.32 -17.74
C LYS A 123 0.48 12.05 -17.52
N PHE A 124 0.67 13.13 -18.26
CA PHE A 124 1.76 14.07 -18.01
C PHE A 124 1.75 14.56 -16.57
N LYS A 125 2.93 14.65 -15.97
CA LYS A 125 3.10 15.14 -14.61
C LYS A 125 3.24 16.66 -14.60
N SER A 126 2.47 17.33 -13.77
CA SER A 126 2.64 18.76 -13.48
C SER A 126 3.87 19.00 -12.60
N GLU A 127 4.14 18.07 -11.69
CA GLU A 127 5.29 18.08 -10.78
C GLU A 127 5.88 16.68 -10.62
N CYS A 128 7.19 16.58 -10.40
CA CYS A 128 7.85 15.37 -9.93
C CYS A 128 8.20 15.58 -8.46
N ASN A 129 7.77 14.65 -7.61
CA ASN A 129 8.00 14.71 -6.18
C ASN A 129 8.79 13.49 -5.66
N ARG A 130 9.27 12.62 -6.56
CA ARG A 130 10.03 11.42 -6.22
C ARG A 130 11.15 11.21 -7.24
N ILE A 131 12.36 11.04 -6.72
CA ILE A 131 13.54 10.70 -7.52
C ILE A 131 14.06 9.35 -7.04
N PRO A 132 13.97 8.30 -7.84
CA PRO A 132 14.45 6.98 -7.48
C PRO A 132 15.97 6.89 -7.59
N LEU A 133 16.59 6.23 -6.62
CA LEU A 133 18.02 5.97 -6.56
C LEU A 133 18.27 4.46 -6.69
N LYS A 134 19.23 4.06 -7.51
CA LYS A 134 19.71 2.66 -7.56
C LYS A 134 20.48 2.28 -6.30
N THR A 135 20.54 0.98 -6.07
CA THR A 135 21.45 0.38 -5.09
C THR A 135 22.87 0.92 -5.30
N GLY A 136 23.53 1.33 -4.21
CA GLY A 136 24.88 1.89 -4.22
C GLY A 136 24.97 3.40 -4.48
N MET A 137 23.91 4.07 -4.93
CA MET A 137 23.90 5.54 -5.07
C MET A 137 23.82 6.27 -3.74
N LEU A 138 23.12 5.69 -2.76
CA LEU A 138 23.07 6.24 -1.41
C LEU A 138 24.28 5.72 -0.61
N LYS A 139 25.16 6.62 -0.19
CA LYS A 139 26.30 6.32 0.66
C LYS A 139 26.14 6.97 2.02
N ILE A 140 26.22 6.18 3.07
CA ILE A 140 26.22 6.69 4.45
C ILE A 140 27.65 7.14 4.79
N LYS A 141 27.79 8.41 5.23
CA LYS A 141 29.08 9.01 5.58
C LYS A 141 29.31 9.07 7.09
N SER A 142 28.21 9.26 7.84
CA SER A 142 28.24 9.25 9.32
C SER A 142 26.84 8.92 9.86
N SER A 143 26.67 8.90 11.18
CA SER A 143 25.38 8.67 11.85
C SER A 143 24.25 9.64 11.45
N LYS A 144 24.59 10.79 10.87
CA LYS A 144 23.61 11.83 10.47
C LYS A 144 23.77 12.30 9.03
N MET A 145 24.78 11.83 8.30
CA MET A 145 25.15 12.39 7.00
C MET A 145 25.14 11.33 5.91
N VAL A 146 24.52 11.67 4.80
CA VAL A 146 24.47 10.84 3.59
C VAL A 146 24.99 11.60 2.38
N SER A 147 25.50 10.86 1.40
CA SER A 147 25.93 11.37 0.11
C SER A 147 25.13 10.70 -0.99
N ILE A 148 24.59 11.49 -1.89
CA ILE A 148 23.86 11.06 -3.08
C ILE A 148 24.46 11.81 -4.27
N PRO A 149 24.78 11.14 -5.39
CA PRO A 149 25.30 11.83 -6.57
C PRO A 149 24.41 13.00 -7.00
N MET A 150 25.02 14.13 -7.35
CA MET A 150 24.38 15.38 -7.77
C MET A 150 23.60 16.15 -6.69
N PHE A 151 23.26 15.51 -5.58
CA PHE A 151 22.67 16.22 -4.46
C PHE A 151 23.78 16.80 -3.57
N PRO A 152 23.51 17.94 -2.91
CA PRO A 152 24.43 18.43 -1.89
C PRO A 152 24.55 17.41 -0.75
N LYS A 153 25.56 17.57 0.10
CA LYS A 153 25.68 16.74 1.31
C LYS A 153 24.42 16.92 2.17
N LEU A 154 23.78 15.81 2.51
CA LEU A 154 22.51 15.81 3.21
C LEU A 154 22.69 15.36 4.65
N THR A 155 22.28 16.19 5.58
CA THR A 155 22.07 15.79 6.97
C THR A 155 20.65 15.23 7.11
N VAL A 156 20.52 14.06 7.71
CA VAL A 156 19.26 13.32 7.78
C VAL A 156 18.99 12.91 9.23
N TYR A 157 17.75 13.08 9.67
CA TYR A 157 17.32 12.63 11.00
C TYR A 157 16.87 11.16 10.97
N GLY A 158 17.29 10.39 11.97
CA GLY A 158 16.82 9.02 12.21
C GLY A 158 17.56 7.95 11.41
N LEU A 159 18.77 8.20 10.92
CA LEU A 159 19.61 7.17 10.29
C LEU A 159 19.92 6.00 11.24
N GLU A 160 20.06 6.28 12.52
CA GLU A 160 20.31 5.31 13.59
C GLU A 160 19.23 4.22 13.68
N GLN A 161 18.02 4.45 13.16
CA GLN A 161 16.94 3.45 13.14
C GLN A 161 17.32 2.16 12.40
N PHE A 162 18.27 2.22 11.47
CA PHE A 162 18.67 1.03 10.73
C PHE A 162 20.20 0.81 10.68
N ILE A 163 21.04 1.85 10.79
CA ILE A 163 22.50 1.67 10.75
C ILE A 163 23.02 0.87 11.94
N ASN A 164 22.27 0.89 13.06
CA ASN A 164 22.60 0.11 14.26
C ASN A 164 22.09 -1.34 14.19
N ILE A 165 21.38 -1.71 13.12
CA ILE A 165 20.93 -3.10 12.91
C ILE A 165 22.11 -3.89 12.30
N PRO A 166 22.57 -4.98 12.93
CA PRO A 166 23.65 -5.77 12.35
C PRO A 166 23.22 -6.34 10.99
N ASN A 167 24.17 -6.43 10.06
CA ASN A 167 23.95 -7.03 8.73
C ASN A 167 22.81 -6.40 7.91
N TYR A 168 22.56 -5.09 8.08
CA TYR A 168 21.64 -4.40 7.22
C TYR A 168 22.20 -4.20 5.81
N GLU A 169 21.32 -4.25 4.80
CA GLU A 169 21.70 -3.97 3.41
C GLU A 169 20.69 -3.00 2.79
N ILE A 170 21.19 -1.92 2.18
CA ILE A 170 20.32 -0.98 1.47
C ILE A 170 19.90 -1.59 0.13
N ALA A 171 18.59 -1.80 -0.03
CA ALA A 171 18.02 -2.32 -1.28
C ALA A 171 17.87 -1.21 -2.32
N ASN A 172 17.17 -0.13 -1.96
CA ASN A 172 17.00 1.05 -2.78
C ASN A 172 16.66 2.27 -1.91
N ALA A 173 16.67 3.45 -2.51
CA ALA A 173 16.24 4.65 -1.86
C ALA A 173 15.50 5.58 -2.83
N ASP A 174 14.70 6.49 -2.28
CA ASP A 174 14.02 7.53 -3.01
C ASP A 174 14.24 8.87 -2.31
N VAL A 175 14.53 9.93 -3.06
CA VAL A 175 14.42 11.29 -2.54
C VAL A 175 13.01 11.79 -2.83
N ILE A 176 12.29 12.16 -1.77
CA ILE A 176 10.87 12.54 -1.86
C ILE A 176 10.69 13.97 -1.38
N ARG A 177 9.99 14.78 -2.18
CA ARG A 177 9.56 16.12 -1.79
C ARG A 177 8.10 16.06 -1.33
N LYS A 178 7.84 16.54 -0.12
CA LYS A 178 6.52 16.70 0.47
C LYS A 178 6.24 18.17 0.82
N ALA A 179 5.03 18.47 1.23
CA ALA A 179 4.68 19.82 1.70
C ALA A 179 5.44 20.22 2.96
N SER A 180 5.81 19.26 3.80
CA SER A 180 6.56 19.47 5.05
C SER A 180 8.09 19.46 4.88
N GLY A 181 8.62 19.20 3.68
CA GLY A 181 10.04 19.21 3.38
C GLY A 181 10.52 18.08 2.48
N ILE A 182 11.82 17.83 2.51
CA ILE A 182 12.48 16.77 1.74
C ILE A 182 12.70 15.57 2.67
N TYR A 183 12.47 14.38 2.14
CA TYR A 183 12.61 13.12 2.83
C TYR A 183 13.43 12.15 2.00
N LEU A 184 14.19 11.31 2.69
CA LEU A 184 14.88 10.16 2.13
C LEU A 184 14.13 8.90 2.57
N LYS A 185 13.53 8.19 1.63
CA LYS A 185 12.89 6.91 1.88
C LYS A 185 13.85 5.80 1.50
N VAL A 186 14.26 4.99 2.49
CA VAL A 186 15.24 3.93 2.31
C VAL A 186 14.58 2.59 2.56
N SER A 187 14.71 1.67 1.60
CA SER A 187 14.32 0.26 1.77
C SER A 187 15.56 -0.53 2.17
N VAL A 188 15.49 -1.22 3.29
CA VAL A 188 16.62 -1.90 3.90
C VAL A 188 16.26 -3.36 4.17
N TYR A 189 17.10 -4.28 3.75
CA TYR A 189 17.04 -5.66 4.20
C TYR A 189 17.64 -5.75 5.60
N VAL A 190 16.90 -6.36 6.49
CA VAL A 190 17.31 -6.62 7.88
C VAL A 190 17.06 -8.08 8.23
N PRO A 191 17.81 -8.68 9.16
CA PRO A 191 17.56 -10.04 9.61
C PRO A 191 16.12 -10.23 10.07
N LYS A 192 15.51 -11.37 9.75
CA LYS A 192 14.21 -11.75 10.30
C LYS A 192 14.39 -11.93 11.80
N LYS A 193 13.49 -11.36 12.60
CA LYS A 193 13.41 -11.70 14.02
C LYS A 193 12.63 -12.99 14.15
N GLU A 194 13.18 -13.95 14.85
CA GLU A 194 12.44 -15.09 15.34
C GLU A 194 11.46 -14.60 16.39
N ASN A 195 10.21 -15.02 16.28
CA ASN A 195 9.20 -14.70 17.28
C ASN A 195 8.96 -15.96 18.12
N GLU A 196 8.71 -15.77 19.39
CA GLU A 196 8.20 -16.82 20.26
C GLU A 196 6.86 -17.33 19.71
N ILE A 197 6.70 -18.64 19.62
CA ILE A 197 5.45 -19.27 19.20
C ILE A 197 4.46 -19.19 20.37
N LYS A 198 3.33 -18.53 20.16
CA LYS A 198 2.30 -18.30 21.20
C LYS A 198 1.12 -19.25 21.09
N ASN A 199 1.05 -20.04 20.02
CA ASN A 199 -0.07 -20.91 19.67
C ASN A 199 -1.42 -20.16 19.65
N LYS A 200 -1.40 -18.85 19.38
CA LYS A 200 -2.59 -18.00 19.35
C LYS A 200 -2.84 -17.48 17.95
N SER A 201 -4.10 -17.50 17.55
CA SER A 201 -4.55 -16.94 16.28
C SER A 201 -5.82 -16.13 16.46
N VAL A 202 -6.03 -15.15 15.57
CA VAL A 202 -7.17 -14.23 15.61
C VAL A 202 -7.80 -14.07 14.23
N GLY A 203 -9.13 -14.00 14.17
CA GLY A 203 -9.91 -13.64 12.98
C GLY A 203 -10.30 -12.15 13.05
N LEU A 204 -10.31 -11.50 11.89
CA LEU A 204 -10.65 -10.07 11.78
C LEU A 204 -11.82 -9.89 10.83
N ASP A 205 -12.86 -9.20 11.29
CA ASP A 205 -13.93 -8.66 10.46
C ASP A 205 -13.72 -7.17 10.22
N PHE A 206 -13.94 -6.72 8.96
CA PHE A 206 -13.80 -5.32 8.55
C PHE A 206 -15.17 -4.67 8.36
N GLY A 207 -15.41 -3.61 9.11
CA GLY A 207 -16.64 -2.83 9.04
C GLY A 207 -16.42 -1.34 8.77
N ILE A 208 -17.45 -0.64 8.34
CA ILE A 208 -17.40 0.82 8.15
C ILE A 208 -17.63 1.52 9.49
N LYS A 209 -18.51 1.01 10.33
CA LYS A 209 -18.93 1.62 11.60
C LYS A 209 -17.94 1.30 12.72
N THR A 210 -17.67 0.03 12.95
CA THR A 210 -16.80 -0.49 14.01
C THR A 210 -15.34 -0.62 13.59
N SER A 211 -15.04 -0.48 12.30
CA SER A 211 -13.73 -0.59 11.67
C SER A 211 -13.11 -1.98 11.67
N ILE A 212 -12.68 -2.52 12.79
CA ILE A 212 -12.12 -3.88 12.89
C ILE A 212 -12.62 -4.51 14.18
N VAL A 213 -13.15 -5.71 14.08
CA VAL A 213 -13.57 -6.54 15.19
C VAL A 213 -12.75 -7.83 15.17
N THR A 214 -12.30 -8.27 16.33
CA THR A 214 -11.52 -9.51 16.45
C THR A 214 -12.39 -10.66 16.94
N SER A 215 -11.95 -11.89 16.67
CA SER A 215 -12.59 -13.11 17.19
C SER A 215 -12.56 -13.19 18.73
N ASP A 216 -11.70 -12.43 19.36
CA ASP A 216 -11.54 -12.36 20.79
C ASP A 216 -12.45 -11.27 21.44
N GLY A 217 -13.22 -10.53 20.59
CA GLY A 217 -14.14 -9.47 21.03
C GLY A 217 -13.52 -8.08 21.15
N ASP A 218 -12.26 -7.89 20.75
CA ASP A 218 -11.63 -6.57 20.74
C ASP A 218 -12.13 -5.73 19.54
N PHE A 219 -12.26 -4.41 19.77
CA PHE A 219 -12.66 -3.45 18.75
C PHE A 219 -11.56 -2.42 18.50
N PHE A 220 -11.23 -2.19 17.23
CA PHE A 220 -10.27 -1.16 16.81
C PHE A 220 -10.95 -0.11 15.94
N ASN A 221 -10.86 1.14 16.37
CA ASN A 221 -11.34 2.27 15.57
C ASN A 221 -10.24 2.75 14.62
N CYS A 222 -10.51 2.65 13.33
CA CYS A 222 -9.60 3.10 12.25
C CYS A 222 -9.95 4.50 11.73
N ASN A 223 -10.97 5.16 12.27
CA ASN A 223 -11.48 6.41 11.73
C ASN A 223 -10.68 7.61 12.24
N LYS A 224 -10.27 8.46 11.31
CA LYS A 224 -9.70 9.78 11.57
C LYS A 224 -10.40 10.80 10.69
N GLN A 225 -11.26 11.59 11.30
CA GLN A 225 -11.98 12.65 10.61
C GLN A 225 -11.04 13.80 10.20
N GLU A 226 -11.48 14.58 9.21
CA GLU A 226 -10.81 15.84 8.85
C GLU A 226 -10.91 16.82 10.02
N SER A 227 -9.81 17.56 10.26
CA SER A 227 -9.80 18.58 11.30
C SER A 227 -10.68 19.78 10.92
N GLU A 228 -11.26 20.45 11.92
CA GLU A 228 -11.96 21.72 11.68
C GLU A 228 -11.04 22.77 11.07
N TYR A 229 -9.75 22.73 11.44
CA TYR A 229 -8.73 23.60 10.85
C TYR A 229 -8.58 23.37 9.34
N LEU A 230 -8.59 22.12 8.87
CA LEU A 230 -8.56 21.83 7.43
C LEU A 230 -9.77 22.41 6.71
N LYS A 231 -10.96 22.23 7.28
CA LYS A 231 -12.19 22.81 6.71
C LYS A 231 -12.15 24.32 6.67
N PHE A 232 -11.59 24.97 7.68
CA PHE A 232 -11.36 26.40 7.71
C PHE A 232 -10.41 26.84 6.60
N LEU A 233 -9.26 26.19 6.43
CA LEU A 233 -8.30 26.50 5.37
C LEU A 233 -8.90 26.32 3.98
N GLN A 234 -9.73 25.30 3.76
CA GLN A 234 -10.43 25.06 2.50
C GLN A 234 -11.41 26.21 2.19
N LYS A 235 -12.21 26.64 3.18
CA LYS A 235 -13.11 27.81 3.04
C LYS A 235 -12.32 29.09 2.70
N GLN A 236 -11.18 29.29 3.36
CA GLN A 236 -10.30 30.43 3.06
C GLN A 236 -9.73 30.38 1.64
N LEU A 237 -9.35 29.18 1.15
CA LEU A 237 -8.79 29.01 -0.19
C LEU A 237 -9.81 29.36 -1.28
N HIS A 238 -11.07 28.97 -1.11
CA HIS A 238 -12.17 29.31 -2.05
C HIS A 238 -12.37 30.82 -2.25
N ARG A 239 -12.02 31.62 -1.24
CA ARG A 239 -12.13 33.09 -1.29
C ARG A 239 -10.92 33.78 -1.91
N LYS A 240 -9.90 33.02 -2.32
CA LYS A 240 -8.65 33.62 -2.87
C LYS A 240 -8.61 33.49 -4.39
N GLN A 241 -8.11 34.52 -5.03
CA GLN A 241 -7.83 34.50 -6.46
C GLN A 241 -6.82 33.39 -6.76
N GLN A 242 -7.18 32.51 -7.68
CA GLN A 242 -6.33 31.41 -8.12
C GLN A 242 -5.02 31.95 -8.70
N GLY A 243 -3.88 31.34 -8.29
CA GLY A 243 -2.55 31.75 -8.76
C GLY A 243 -1.90 32.86 -7.93
N SER A 244 -2.62 33.58 -7.04
CA SER A 244 -2.03 34.59 -6.17
C SER A 244 -1.03 34.01 -5.15
N LYS A 245 -0.10 34.82 -4.64
CA LYS A 245 0.84 34.38 -3.59
C LYS A 245 0.11 33.85 -2.34
N ARG A 246 -1.01 34.49 -1.96
CA ARG A 246 -1.84 34.06 -0.82
C ARG A 246 -2.53 32.73 -1.09
N TYR A 247 -3.02 32.48 -2.31
CA TYR A 247 -3.58 31.20 -2.74
C TYR A 247 -2.56 30.07 -2.59
N TRP A 248 -1.34 30.24 -3.08
CA TRP A 248 -0.30 29.22 -2.99
C TRP A 248 0.15 28.96 -1.56
N LYS A 249 0.21 30.00 -0.71
CA LYS A 249 0.51 29.83 0.73
C LYS A 249 -0.54 28.96 1.43
N LEU A 250 -1.83 29.26 1.22
CA LEU A 250 -2.92 28.45 1.79
C LEU A 250 -2.94 27.04 1.24
N ARG A 251 -2.73 26.86 -0.07
CA ARG A 251 -2.63 25.53 -0.67
C ARG A 251 -1.53 24.69 -0.03
N ASN A 252 -0.39 25.27 0.23
CA ASN A 252 0.70 24.58 0.93
C ASN A 252 0.34 24.22 2.38
N GLN A 253 -0.36 25.09 3.10
CA GLN A 253 -0.87 24.78 4.45
C GLN A 253 -1.87 23.60 4.42
N ILE A 254 -2.81 23.61 3.47
CA ILE A 254 -3.76 22.50 3.27
C ILE A 254 -3.01 21.20 2.96
N GLN A 255 -1.99 21.23 2.11
CA GLN A 255 -1.18 20.04 1.80
C GLN A 255 -0.45 19.50 3.03
N LYS A 256 0.10 20.39 3.90
CA LYS A 256 0.72 19.98 5.17
C LYS A 256 -0.28 19.33 6.12
N GLU A 257 -1.50 19.87 6.20
CA GLU A 257 -2.56 19.30 7.04
C GLU A 257 -3.02 17.92 6.53
N TYR A 258 -3.18 17.75 5.23
CA TYR A 258 -3.45 16.42 4.64
C TYR A 258 -2.31 15.43 4.89
N GLU A 259 -1.06 15.89 4.84
CA GLU A 259 0.09 15.07 5.17
C GLU A 259 0.07 14.65 6.65
N HIS A 260 -0.26 15.56 7.55
CA HIS A 260 -0.41 15.28 8.98
C HIS A 260 -1.48 14.22 9.24
N ILE A 261 -2.69 14.39 8.69
CA ILE A 261 -3.79 13.42 8.79
C ILE A 261 -3.37 12.05 8.20
N SER A 262 -2.68 12.05 7.06
CA SER A 262 -2.17 10.83 6.44
C SER A 262 -1.17 10.09 7.33
N ASN A 263 -0.28 10.82 8.03
CA ASN A 263 0.69 10.27 8.96
C ASN A 263 0.00 9.71 10.22
N GLN A 264 -1.02 10.39 10.74
CA GLN A 264 -1.83 9.87 11.85
C GLN A 264 -2.52 8.55 11.47
N LYS A 265 -3.13 8.47 10.28
CA LYS A 265 -3.73 7.21 9.78
C LYS A 265 -2.71 6.10 9.60
N LYS A 266 -1.49 6.43 9.17
CA LYS A 266 -0.38 5.48 9.07
C LYS A 266 0.03 4.96 10.44
N ASP A 267 0.10 5.84 11.44
CA ASP A 267 0.44 5.49 12.82
C ASP A 267 -0.62 4.60 13.46
N ILE A 268 -1.90 4.94 13.33
CA ILE A 268 -3.02 4.11 13.80
C ILE A 268 -2.93 2.70 13.19
N ALA A 269 -2.79 2.61 11.87
CA ALA A 269 -2.66 1.31 11.19
C ALA A 269 -1.43 0.52 11.65
N ASN A 270 -0.30 1.20 11.89
CA ASN A 270 0.91 0.56 12.42
C ASN A 270 0.68 -0.01 13.82
N LYS A 271 0.06 0.77 14.72
CA LYS A 271 -0.22 0.35 16.10
C LYS A 271 -1.17 -0.84 16.16
N ILE A 272 -2.24 -0.82 15.36
CA ILE A 272 -3.20 -1.93 15.28
C ILE A 272 -2.48 -3.22 14.83
N VAL A 273 -1.79 -3.17 13.69
CA VAL A 273 -1.13 -4.35 13.15
C VAL A 273 0.02 -4.83 14.06
N ALA A 274 0.75 -3.91 14.68
CA ALA A 274 1.80 -4.26 15.65
C ALA A 274 1.23 -4.96 16.89
N LYS A 275 0.09 -4.47 17.44
CA LYS A 275 -0.60 -5.13 18.57
C LYS A 275 -1.04 -6.53 18.17
N LEU A 276 -1.75 -6.68 17.05
CA LEU A 276 -2.22 -7.97 16.55
C LEU A 276 -1.07 -8.96 16.32
N SER A 277 0.02 -8.53 15.68
CA SER A 277 1.20 -9.37 15.42
C SER A 277 2.01 -9.68 16.67
N LYS A 278 1.93 -8.83 17.71
CA LYS A 278 2.58 -9.10 19.01
C LYS A 278 1.82 -10.15 19.80
N GLU A 279 0.51 -10.18 19.71
CA GLU A 279 -0.37 -11.05 20.53
C GLU A 279 -0.66 -12.39 19.84
N ASN A 280 -0.56 -12.47 18.52
CA ASN A 280 -0.95 -13.65 17.74
C ASN A 280 0.16 -14.07 16.77
N ASP A 281 0.28 -15.38 16.52
CA ASP A 281 1.18 -15.93 15.53
C ASP A 281 0.60 -15.82 14.13
N ILE A 282 -0.72 -15.97 14.01
CA ILE A 282 -1.43 -15.93 12.74
C ILE A 282 -2.68 -15.05 12.86
N ILE A 283 -2.86 -14.22 11.83
CA ILE A 283 -3.99 -13.32 11.71
C ILE A 283 -4.80 -13.71 10.47
N TYR A 284 -6.06 -14.13 10.66
CA TYR A 284 -6.97 -14.43 9.56
C TYR A 284 -7.80 -13.20 9.20
N PHE A 285 -7.97 -12.93 7.90
CA PHE A 285 -8.77 -11.82 7.44
C PHE A 285 -9.43 -12.13 6.09
N GLN A 286 -10.57 -11.50 5.81
CA GLN A 286 -11.30 -11.68 4.56
C GLN A 286 -10.81 -10.72 3.49
N ASP A 287 -10.81 -11.15 2.21
CA ASP A 287 -10.40 -10.31 1.06
C ASP A 287 -11.46 -9.27 0.69
N GLU A 288 -11.77 -8.38 1.63
CA GLU A 288 -12.71 -7.31 1.43
C GLU A 288 -12.23 -6.27 0.43
N GLN A 289 -13.09 -5.94 -0.54
CA GLN A 289 -12.81 -4.93 -1.55
C GLN A 289 -13.15 -3.53 -1.02
N ILE A 290 -12.38 -3.03 -0.05
CA ILE A 290 -12.61 -1.73 0.63
C ILE A 290 -12.75 -0.57 -0.36
N SER A 291 -12.08 -0.63 -1.52
CA SER A 291 -12.20 0.37 -2.59
C SER A 291 -13.60 0.40 -3.22
N GLU A 292 -14.30 -0.73 -3.24
CA GLU A 292 -15.67 -0.81 -3.79
C GLU A 292 -16.70 -0.18 -2.87
N TRP A 293 -16.46 -0.15 -1.57
CA TRP A 293 -17.33 0.51 -0.61
C TRP A 293 -17.47 2.03 -0.86
N LYS A 294 -16.54 2.63 -1.61
CA LYS A 294 -16.58 4.03 -2.04
C LYS A 294 -17.54 4.26 -3.21
N LYS A 295 -17.87 3.23 -3.97
CA LYS A 295 -18.74 3.36 -5.14
C LYS A 295 -20.14 3.73 -4.71
N LYS A 296 -20.78 4.64 -5.47
CA LYS A 296 -22.19 4.97 -5.26
C LYS A 296 -23.05 3.75 -5.57
N LYS A 297 -23.85 3.33 -4.60
CA LYS A 297 -24.91 2.34 -4.83
C LYS A 297 -26.20 3.10 -5.12
N HIS A 298 -26.89 2.71 -6.19
CA HIS A 298 -28.17 3.29 -6.57
C HIS A 298 -29.27 2.33 -6.11
N SER A 299 -30.20 2.82 -5.31
CA SER A 299 -31.46 2.13 -5.01
C SER A 299 -32.62 2.93 -5.60
N LYS A 300 -33.64 2.24 -6.09
CA LYS A 300 -34.91 2.88 -6.47
C LYS A 300 -35.74 3.05 -5.20
N LYS A 301 -36.10 4.28 -4.84
CA LYS A 301 -37.03 4.58 -3.79
C LYS A 301 -38.08 5.50 -4.40
N ASN A 302 -39.36 5.07 -4.39
CA ASN A 302 -40.51 5.79 -5.00
C ASN A 302 -40.24 6.23 -6.46
N GLY A 303 -39.68 5.32 -7.30
CA GLY A 303 -39.39 5.61 -8.71
C GLY A 303 -38.15 6.49 -8.96
N LYS A 304 -37.60 7.15 -7.93
CA LYS A 304 -36.42 8.00 -8.05
C LYS A 304 -35.14 7.22 -7.69
N LYS A 305 -34.08 7.39 -8.50
CA LYS A 305 -32.76 6.83 -8.19
C LYS A 305 -32.14 7.59 -7.02
N CYS A 306 -32.11 6.98 -5.83
CA CYS A 306 -31.41 7.50 -4.68
C CYS A 306 -30.00 6.86 -4.63
N GLY A 307 -28.95 7.68 -4.71
CA GLY A 307 -27.59 7.22 -4.57
C GLY A 307 -27.06 7.46 -3.16
N PHE A 308 -26.54 6.41 -2.52
CA PHE A 308 -25.79 6.55 -1.27
C PHE A 308 -24.36 6.04 -1.44
N SER A 309 -23.44 6.56 -0.66
CA SER A 309 -22.02 6.19 -0.73
C SER A 309 -21.38 6.31 0.64
N PHE A 310 -20.59 5.32 1.01
CA PHE A 310 -19.75 5.36 2.19
C PHE A 310 -18.38 6.01 1.91
N GLY A 311 -18.25 6.74 0.80
CA GLY A 311 -16.99 7.31 0.35
C GLY A 311 -16.26 8.14 1.41
N ARG A 312 -17.00 8.98 2.16
CA ARG A 312 -16.42 9.81 3.25
C ARG A 312 -15.92 8.94 4.41
N GLN A 313 -16.71 7.98 4.87
CA GLN A 313 -16.34 7.08 5.98
C GLN A 313 -15.10 6.24 5.60
N VAL A 314 -15.09 5.64 4.43
CA VAL A 314 -13.95 4.88 3.93
C VAL A 314 -12.71 5.78 3.73
N GLN A 315 -12.92 7.00 3.24
CA GLN A 315 -11.82 7.97 3.09
C GLN A 315 -11.28 8.42 4.45
N SER A 316 -12.10 8.58 5.47
CA SER A 316 -11.65 8.93 6.82
C SER A 316 -10.96 7.77 7.52
N SER A 317 -11.24 6.52 7.16
CA SER A 317 -10.67 5.33 7.79
C SER A 317 -9.23 5.02 7.34
N CYS A 318 -8.54 4.21 8.12
CA CYS A 318 -7.25 3.63 7.77
C CYS A 318 -7.34 2.14 7.38
N LEU A 319 -8.54 1.59 7.19
CA LEU A 319 -8.77 0.17 6.88
C LEU A 319 -7.94 -0.34 5.69
N GLY A 320 -7.91 0.41 4.58
CA GLY A 320 -7.10 0.04 3.43
C GLY A 320 -5.60 -0.07 3.75
N ARG A 321 -5.09 0.75 4.69
CA ARG A 321 -3.69 0.67 5.14
C ARG A 321 -3.45 -0.55 6.02
N VAL A 322 -4.41 -0.89 6.88
CA VAL A 322 -4.35 -2.11 7.70
C VAL A 322 -4.36 -3.33 6.77
N LYS A 323 -5.30 -3.41 5.82
CA LYS A 323 -5.36 -4.50 4.84
C LYS A 323 -4.03 -4.67 4.10
N THR A 324 -3.46 -3.60 3.54
CA THR A 324 -2.17 -3.67 2.84
C THR A 324 -1.04 -4.20 3.73
N LYS A 325 -1.06 -3.88 5.04
CA LYS A 325 -0.08 -4.41 5.99
C LYS A 325 -0.30 -5.88 6.32
N LEU A 326 -1.55 -6.32 6.44
CA LEU A 326 -1.89 -7.74 6.60
C LEU A 326 -1.47 -8.55 5.36
N GLU A 327 -1.65 -8.02 4.14
CA GLU A 327 -1.14 -8.63 2.91
C GLU A 327 0.40 -8.73 2.87
N LEU A 328 1.11 -7.81 3.53
CA LEU A 328 2.56 -7.93 3.71
C LEU A 328 2.94 -9.00 4.74
N LEU A 329 2.16 -9.15 5.80
CA LEU A 329 2.32 -10.22 6.79
C LEU A 329 1.96 -11.59 6.21
N GLU A 330 0.99 -11.69 5.31
CA GLU A 330 0.64 -12.90 4.56
C GLU A 330 1.86 -13.43 3.79
N LYS A 331 2.65 -12.56 3.16
CA LYS A 331 3.92 -12.92 2.49
C LYS A 331 5.02 -13.41 3.46
N GLN A 332 4.82 -13.28 4.74
CA GLN A 332 5.72 -13.71 5.82
C GLN A 332 5.13 -14.87 6.63
N ASP A 333 4.05 -15.49 6.15
CA ASP A 333 3.30 -16.57 6.79
C ASP A 333 2.74 -16.22 8.19
N LYS A 334 2.56 -14.90 8.46
CA LYS A 334 1.98 -14.38 9.71
C LYS A 334 0.53 -13.94 9.59
N ALA A 335 0.00 -13.92 8.40
CA ALA A 335 -1.41 -13.69 8.14
C ALA A 335 -1.89 -14.63 7.05
N PHE A 336 -3.19 -14.90 7.02
CA PHE A 336 -3.82 -15.72 6.01
C PHE A 336 -5.14 -15.10 5.56
N LYS A 337 -5.30 -14.98 4.25
CA LYS A 337 -6.44 -14.31 3.62
C LYS A 337 -7.45 -15.35 3.12
N ILE A 338 -8.71 -15.21 3.55
CA ILE A 338 -9.82 -16.01 3.02
C ILE A 338 -10.57 -15.27 1.92
N SER A 339 -11.30 -16.02 1.10
CA SER A 339 -12.10 -15.46 0.00
C SER A 339 -13.20 -14.52 0.53
N LYS A 340 -13.46 -13.42 -0.20
CA LYS A 340 -14.58 -12.52 0.08
C LYS A 340 -15.96 -13.19 0.00
N TRP A 341 -16.06 -14.37 -0.61
CA TRP A 341 -17.29 -15.12 -0.79
C TRP A 341 -17.61 -16.06 0.38
N CYS A 342 -16.70 -16.24 1.33
CA CYS A 342 -16.97 -17.02 2.53
C CYS A 342 -18.14 -16.38 3.31
N PRO A 343 -19.18 -17.15 3.67
CA PRO A 343 -20.39 -16.62 4.30
C PRO A 343 -20.20 -16.35 5.79
N THR A 344 -19.18 -15.60 6.16
CA THR A 344 -18.75 -15.36 7.54
C THR A 344 -19.84 -14.79 8.44
N THR A 345 -20.74 -13.95 7.90
CA THR A 345 -21.85 -13.36 8.66
C THR A 345 -23.08 -14.26 8.75
N LYS A 346 -23.22 -15.28 7.89
CA LYS A 346 -24.44 -16.11 7.76
C LYS A 346 -24.28 -17.50 8.36
N PHE A 347 -23.07 -18.00 8.43
CA PHE A 347 -22.76 -19.38 8.85
C PHE A 347 -22.84 -19.52 10.36
N CYS A 348 -23.57 -20.50 10.85
CA CYS A 348 -23.61 -20.84 12.27
C CYS A 348 -22.47 -21.80 12.64
N PRO A 349 -21.54 -21.44 13.52
CA PRO A 349 -20.42 -22.31 13.88
C PRO A 349 -20.85 -23.51 14.74
N LYS A 350 -22.08 -23.50 15.32
CA LYS A 350 -22.60 -24.59 16.17
C LYS A 350 -23.29 -25.69 15.38
N CYS A 351 -24.15 -25.34 14.42
CA CYS A 351 -24.95 -26.32 13.66
C CYS A 351 -24.64 -26.37 12.16
N GLY A 352 -23.81 -25.45 11.63
CA GLY A 352 -23.45 -25.39 10.21
C GLY A 352 -24.51 -24.76 9.30
N CYS A 353 -25.67 -24.34 9.82
CA CYS A 353 -26.73 -23.74 9.01
C CYS A 353 -26.36 -22.34 8.53
N LEU A 354 -26.94 -21.96 7.38
CA LEU A 354 -26.80 -20.60 6.81
C LEU A 354 -28.05 -19.79 7.07
N ASN A 355 -27.95 -18.78 7.92
CA ASN A 355 -29.08 -17.91 8.26
C ASN A 355 -29.05 -16.61 7.42
N THR A 356 -30.23 -16.10 7.13
CA THR A 356 -30.38 -14.85 6.39
C THR A 356 -30.42 -13.67 7.37
N LEU A 357 -29.46 -12.76 7.27
CA LEU A 357 -29.36 -11.55 8.08
C LEU A 357 -29.55 -10.31 7.23
N THR A 358 -30.23 -9.32 7.77
CA THR A 358 -30.35 -8.00 7.15
C THR A 358 -29.24 -7.07 7.68
N LEU A 359 -29.00 -5.96 6.98
CA LEU A 359 -28.02 -4.96 7.43
C LEU A 359 -28.42 -4.25 8.74
N LYS A 360 -29.68 -4.38 9.18
CA LYS A 360 -30.19 -3.78 10.41
C LYS A 360 -29.90 -4.66 11.63
N ASP A 361 -29.80 -5.97 11.44
CA ASP A 361 -29.60 -6.92 12.50
C ASP A 361 -28.18 -6.77 13.07
N ARG A 362 -28.08 -6.58 14.37
CA ARG A 362 -26.81 -6.44 15.09
C ARG A 362 -26.44 -7.68 15.85
N THR A 363 -27.40 -8.53 16.12
CA THR A 363 -27.24 -9.81 16.81
C THR A 363 -27.47 -10.93 15.81
N TYR A 364 -26.60 -11.89 15.79
CA TYR A 364 -26.78 -13.17 15.09
C TYR A 364 -27.58 -14.10 15.98
N ILE A 365 -28.67 -14.68 15.48
CA ILE A 365 -29.52 -15.63 16.18
C ILE A 365 -29.73 -16.83 15.25
N CYS A 366 -29.56 -18.04 15.78
CA CYS A 366 -29.77 -19.30 15.08
C CYS A 366 -30.79 -20.17 15.81
N ASP A 367 -31.60 -20.90 15.07
CA ASP A 367 -32.62 -21.83 15.62
C ASP A 367 -32.02 -22.92 16.54
N CYS A 368 -30.71 -23.18 16.40
CA CYS A 368 -30.00 -24.09 17.32
C CYS A 368 -29.69 -23.50 18.70
N GLY A 369 -30.17 -22.25 18.97
CA GLY A 369 -29.93 -21.51 20.22
C GLY A 369 -28.61 -20.74 20.29
N TYR A 370 -27.81 -20.71 19.20
CA TYR A 370 -26.60 -19.90 19.16
C TYR A 370 -26.94 -18.42 18.93
N THR A 371 -26.46 -17.55 19.81
CA THR A 371 -26.68 -16.09 19.74
C THR A 371 -25.38 -15.35 20.04
N GLU A 372 -25.05 -14.35 19.24
CA GLU A 372 -23.85 -13.53 19.42
C GLU A 372 -23.96 -12.17 18.70
N ASP A 373 -23.11 -11.18 19.07
CA ASP A 373 -22.93 -9.95 18.29
C ASP A 373 -22.50 -10.30 16.85
N ARG A 374 -23.10 -9.69 15.86
CA ARG A 374 -22.89 -10.03 14.44
C ARG A 374 -21.45 -9.84 13.98
N ASP A 375 -20.79 -8.79 14.43
CA ASP A 375 -19.45 -8.44 13.97
C ASP A 375 -18.41 -9.36 14.67
N VAL A 376 -18.64 -9.72 15.95
CA VAL A 376 -17.86 -10.75 16.67
C VAL A 376 -18.07 -12.13 16.07
N HIS A 377 -19.32 -12.49 15.79
CA HIS A 377 -19.68 -13.73 15.10
C HIS A 377 -18.95 -13.87 13.75
N ALA A 378 -18.98 -12.82 12.93
CA ALA A 378 -18.29 -12.80 11.64
C ALA A 378 -16.78 -13.01 11.81
N SER A 379 -16.14 -12.35 12.79
CA SER A 379 -14.70 -12.48 13.05
C SER A 379 -14.30 -13.87 13.53
N LYS A 380 -15.16 -14.55 14.34
CA LYS A 380 -14.98 -15.96 14.73
C LYS A 380 -15.06 -16.88 13.53
N ASN A 381 -16.01 -16.66 12.62
CA ASN A 381 -16.13 -17.42 11.38
C ASN A 381 -14.95 -17.18 10.43
N VAL A 382 -14.42 -15.95 10.37
CA VAL A 382 -13.16 -15.67 9.63
C VAL A 382 -12.00 -16.51 10.18
N LYS A 383 -11.89 -16.64 11.51
CA LYS A 383 -10.88 -17.49 12.15
C LYS A 383 -11.11 -18.96 11.82
N LEU A 384 -12.35 -19.43 11.91
CA LEU A 384 -12.72 -20.83 11.63
C LEU A 384 -12.40 -21.20 10.18
N PHE A 385 -12.93 -20.48 9.19
CA PHE A 385 -12.67 -20.74 7.77
C PHE A 385 -11.18 -20.58 7.41
N GLY A 386 -10.51 -19.60 8.03
CA GLY A 386 -9.08 -19.34 7.81
C GLY A 386 -8.20 -20.47 8.31
N SER A 387 -8.46 -20.99 9.50
CA SER A 387 -7.69 -22.11 10.07
C SER A 387 -7.88 -23.39 9.25
N THR A 388 -9.12 -23.75 8.91
CA THR A 388 -9.42 -24.94 8.09
C THR A 388 -8.74 -24.87 6.73
N LYS A 389 -8.94 -23.78 6.00
CA LYS A 389 -8.36 -23.62 4.65
C LYS A 389 -6.83 -23.57 4.67
N ARG A 390 -6.22 -23.02 5.70
CA ARG A 390 -4.77 -23.02 5.85
C ARG A 390 -4.24 -24.43 6.10
N THR A 391 -4.92 -25.24 6.90
CA THR A 391 -4.57 -26.66 7.13
C THR A 391 -4.64 -27.44 5.81
N GLU A 392 -5.72 -27.30 5.05
CA GLU A 392 -5.86 -27.92 3.72
C GLU A 392 -4.72 -27.52 2.75
N CYS A 393 -4.34 -26.24 2.72
CA CYS A 393 -3.21 -25.78 1.89
C CYS A 393 -1.87 -26.35 2.35
N LEU A 394 -1.65 -26.53 3.65
CA LEU A 394 -0.43 -27.12 4.20
C LEU A 394 -0.36 -28.63 3.94
N GLU A 395 -1.49 -29.33 4.04
CA GLU A 395 -1.60 -30.75 3.73
C GLU A 395 -1.36 -31.05 2.24
N GLN A 396 -1.91 -30.20 1.36
CA GLN A 396 -1.65 -30.28 -0.10
C GLN A 396 -0.19 -29.98 -0.46
N ALA A 397 0.47 -29.13 0.30
CA ALA A 397 1.89 -28.80 0.10
C ALA A 397 2.83 -29.90 0.65
N SER A 398 2.36 -30.69 1.61
CA SER A 398 3.07 -31.82 2.22
C SER A 398 2.58 -33.15 1.65
N ALA A 399 2.51 -33.33 0.35
CA ALA A 399 1.92 -34.45 -0.39
C ALA A 399 2.31 -35.88 0.01
N GLU A 400 2.45 -36.15 1.31
CA GLU A 400 2.62 -37.47 1.92
C GLU A 400 1.96 -37.56 3.31
N ALA A 401 0.65 -37.33 3.43
CA ALA A 401 -0.04 -37.77 4.64
C ALA A 401 -1.54 -38.01 4.40
N SER A 402 -1.91 -39.22 4.60
CA SER A 402 -3.21 -39.90 4.59
C SER A 402 -4.43 -39.05 4.95
N VAL A 403 -5.46 -39.33 4.15
CA VAL A 403 -6.88 -39.00 4.32
C VAL A 403 -7.36 -39.23 5.75
N THR A 404 -7.78 -38.16 6.43
CA THR A 404 -8.83 -38.29 7.47
C THR A 404 -9.49 -36.92 7.75
N THR A 405 -10.81 -36.97 7.81
CA THR A 405 -11.78 -35.94 8.23
C THR A 405 -12.03 -34.79 7.26
N GLN A 406 -12.92 -35.03 6.30
CA GLN A 406 -13.70 -33.97 5.67
C GLN A 406 -14.60 -33.30 6.71
N SER A 407 -14.24 -32.10 7.18
CA SER A 407 -15.11 -31.32 8.05
C SER A 407 -16.28 -30.74 7.22
N ILE A 408 -17.40 -30.48 7.87
CA ILE A 408 -18.58 -29.82 7.28
C ILE A 408 -18.16 -28.49 6.61
N VAL A 409 -17.12 -27.81 7.12
CA VAL A 409 -16.55 -26.57 6.60
C VAL A 409 -15.88 -26.76 5.24
N SER A 410 -15.15 -27.87 5.01
CA SER A 410 -14.52 -28.19 3.72
C SER A 410 -15.60 -28.44 2.65
N GLN A 411 -16.69 -29.13 3.01
CA GLN A 411 -17.82 -29.34 2.10
C GLN A 411 -18.53 -28.03 1.71
N LEU A 412 -18.68 -27.10 2.66
CA LEU A 412 -19.26 -25.78 2.40
C LEU A 412 -18.35 -24.90 1.53
N VAL A 413 -17.05 -24.91 1.74
CA VAL A 413 -16.08 -24.16 0.89
C VAL A 413 -16.11 -24.69 -0.54
N MET A 414 -16.20 -26.00 -0.75
CA MET A 414 -16.33 -26.60 -2.09
C MET A 414 -17.68 -26.27 -2.77
N GLN A 415 -18.75 -26.09 -2.00
CA GLN A 415 -20.06 -25.68 -2.55
C GLN A 415 -20.12 -24.21 -2.98
N ILE A 416 -19.26 -23.36 -2.43
CA ILE A 416 -19.21 -21.92 -2.73
C ILE A 416 -18.47 -21.63 -4.06
N GLU A 417 -17.50 -22.43 -4.46
CA GLU A 417 -16.79 -22.25 -5.73
C GLU A 417 -17.66 -22.40 -6.99
N PRO A 418 -18.64 -23.34 -7.06
CA PRO A 418 -19.60 -23.39 -8.15
C PRO A 418 -20.55 -22.18 -8.24
N LEU A 419 -20.90 -21.58 -7.08
CA LEU A 419 -21.71 -20.38 -7.03
C LEU A 419 -20.96 -19.16 -7.57
N LYS A 420 -19.63 -19.10 -7.39
CA LYS A 420 -18.74 -18.11 -7.96
C LYS A 420 -18.76 -18.13 -9.50
N ARG A 421 -18.69 -19.31 -10.12
CA ARG A 421 -18.76 -19.48 -11.58
C ARG A 421 -20.12 -19.09 -12.16
N LYS A 422 -21.22 -19.33 -11.44
CA LYS A 422 -22.59 -18.94 -11.87
C LYS A 422 -22.82 -17.43 -11.80
N GLN A 423 -22.25 -16.73 -10.82
CA GLN A 423 -22.40 -15.27 -10.72
C GLN A 423 -21.48 -14.51 -11.69
N GLU A 424 -20.31 -15.05 -12.03
CA GLU A 424 -19.43 -14.49 -13.08
C GLU A 424 -20.02 -14.69 -14.48
N ALA A 425 -20.78 -15.76 -14.72
CA ALA A 425 -21.48 -16.02 -15.98
C ALA A 425 -22.74 -15.17 -16.19
N THR A 426 -23.30 -14.60 -15.12
CA THR A 426 -24.52 -13.73 -15.22
C THR A 426 -24.16 -12.23 -15.31
N THR A 427 -22.87 -11.91 -15.28
CA THR A 427 -22.35 -10.51 -15.34
C THR A 427 -21.55 -10.25 -16.63
N LEU A 428 -21.53 -11.19 -17.56
CA LEU A 428 -21.12 -11.04 -18.97
C LEU A 428 -22.35 -10.87 -19.83
#